data_f2eac897bdb5599c2e3041eb3c41e82d
#
_entry.id   f2eac897bdb5599c2e3041eb3c41e82d
#
_cell.length_a   1.000
_cell.length_b   1.000
_cell.length_c   1.000
_cell.angle_alpha   90.00
_cell.angle_beta   90.00
_cell.angle_gamma   90.00
#
_symmetry.space_group_name_H-M   'P 1'
#
loop_
_entity.id
_entity.type
_entity.pdbx_description
1 polymer ?
#
loop_
_entity_poly.entity_id
_entity_poly.type
_entity_poly.pdbx_seq_one_letter_code
_entity_poly.pdbx_strand_id
1 'polypeptide(L)'
;MQLMWLSGPTSQVKKISITARNVLLAALALAAGLLLMGFVLNWVGLRIAVEYNPDLARKLGGVTTELEQKRMESVYRERLDQLKTVLDQNIQEVKKLEVMKNRFMTLATPAVLKNAPNLKDEPRGGPFISAQLPSYLKVGFFRQPLQKEFQQASEQARSVSESLASYGEKWQSHLDWLEALPIAMPIQSDFRFTSGFGVRNDPFTGALAMHEGLDFAAEVGTKVLAAGPGMVIRSAWDPGYGNIIEIRHAENFITRYAHLNKRHVAENTLVSTSTVIGDVGNTGRSTGPHLHYEIFHQGRALNPMHVLPVKAP
;
A
#
# COMPACT_ATOMS: atom_id res chain seq x y z
N MET A 1 -49.59 49.91 64.36
CA MET A 1 -48.48 50.28 65.27
C MET A 1 -47.71 51.42 64.58
N GLN A 2 -47.52 52.58 65.30
CA GLN A 2 -46.77 53.72 64.75
C GLN A 2 -45.47 53.81 65.52
N LEU A 3 -44.32 53.73 64.83
CA LEU A 3 -43.02 53.99 65.40
C LEU A 3 -42.62 55.43 65.13
N MET A 4 -42.30 56.20 66.15
CA MET A 4 -41.77 57.58 66.01
C MET A 4 -40.27 57.53 66.22
N TRP A 5 -39.54 57.92 65.16
CA TRP A 5 -38.09 58.08 65.23
C TRP A 5 -37.76 59.54 65.49
N LEU A 6 -37.10 59.83 66.58
CA LEU A 6 -36.56 61.15 66.92
C LEU A 6 -35.06 61.17 66.65
N SER A 7 -34.65 62.00 65.74
CA SER A 7 -33.21 62.15 65.38
C SER A 7 -32.81 63.62 65.54
N GLY A 8 -32.19 63.93 66.67
CA GLY A 8 -31.50 65.22 66.97
C GLY A 8 -32.38 66.40 67.41
N PRO A 9 -31.74 67.54 67.86
CA PRO A 9 -32.42 68.63 68.55
C PRO A 9 -33.24 69.57 67.66
N THR A 10 -33.32 69.39 66.32
CA THR A 10 -34.11 70.20 65.36
C THR A 10 -34.91 69.36 64.35
N SER A 11 -35.29 68.19 64.74
CA SER A 11 -35.78 67.23 63.75
C SER A 11 -37.29 67.28 63.53
N GLN A 12 -37.67 67.23 62.26
CA GLN A 12 -39.02 66.91 61.81
C GLN A 12 -39.32 65.44 62.19
N VAL A 13 -40.44 65.21 62.86
CA VAL A 13 -40.93 63.89 63.23
C VAL A 13 -41.41 63.18 61.99
N LYS A 14 -40.64 62.21 61.44
CA LYS A 14 -41.08 61.31 60.40
C LYS A 14 -41.92 60.23 60.98
N LYS A 15 -43.23 60.29 60.73
CA LYS A 15 -44.21 59.20 61.09
C LYS A 15 -44.09 58.12 60.04
N ILE A 16 -43.60 56.96 60.46
CA ILE A 16 -43.61 55.76 59.62
C ILE A 16 -44.82 54.91 60.03
N SER A 17 -45.85 54.84 59.20
CA SER A 17 -47.01 53.99 59.42
C SER A 17 -46.64 52.52 59.10
N ILE A 18 -46.49 51.72 60.08
CA ILE A 18 -46.27 50.25 59.90
C ILE A 18 -47.63 49.60 59.62
N THR A 19 -47.97 49.50 58.36
CA THR A 19 -49.09 48.68 57.89
C THR A 19 -48.62 47.26 57.63
N ALA A 20 -49.54 46.29 57.83
CA ALA A 20 -49.24 44.86 57.55
C ALA A 20 -48.63 44.62 56.14
N ARG A 21 -49.07 45.45 55.22
CA ARG A 21 -48.53 45.42 53.87
C ARG A 21 -47.06 45.79 53.76
N ASN A 22 -46.58 46.80 54.55
CA ASN A 22 -45.17 47.23 54.55
C ASN A 22 -44.28 46.22 55.26
N VAL A 23 -44.76 45.56 56.29
CA VAL A 23 -44.07 44.46 56.95
C VAL A 23 -43.95 43.24 56.03
N LEU A 24 -44.98 42.92 55.32
CA LEU A 24 -44.96 41.83 54.29
C LEU A 24 -43.99 42.12 53.17
N LEU A 25 -43.96 43.35 52.63
CA LEU A 25 -43.05 43.78 51.57
C LEU A 25 -41.59 43.77 52.05
N ALA A 26 -41.31 44.19 53.27
CA ALA A 26 -39.99 44.15 53.88
C ALA A 26 -39.50 42.69 54.08
N ALA A 27 -40.39 41.81 54.55
CA ALA A 27 -40.10 40.40 54.69
C ALA A 27 -39.84 39.70 53.34
N LEU A 28 -40.63 40.04 52.32
CA LEU A 28 -40.44 39.56 50.95
C LEU A 28 -39.12 40.05 50.32
N ALA A 29 -38.79 41.32 50.51
CA ALA A 29 -37.53 41.92 50.07
C ALA A 29 -36.32 41.27 50.78
N LEU A 30 -36.43 40.98 52.07
CA LEU A 30 -35.38 40.31 52.82
C LEU A 30 -35.21 38.82 52.36
N ALA A 31 -36.31 38.13 52.14
CA ALA A 31 -36.29 36.75 51.61
C ALA A 31 -35.68 36.72 50.19
N ALA A 32 -36.06 37.66 49.31
CA ALA A 32 -35.47 37.77 47.96
C ALA A 32 -33.98 38.08 48.04
N GLY A 33 -33.56 38.97 48.92
CA GLY A 33 -32.16 39.31 49.16
C GLY A 33 -31.33 38.10 49.64
N LEU A 34 -31.87 37.33 50.58
CA LEU A 34 -31.22 36.08 51.07
C LEU A 34 -31.11 35.02 49.99
N LEU A 35 -32.14 34.84 49.15
CA LEU A 35 -32.12 33.93 48.00
C LEU A 35 -31.06 34.37 46.96
N LEU A 36 -31.00 35.68 46.68
CA LEU A 36 -30.05 36.24 45.75
C LEU A 36 -28.62 36.12 46.27
N MET A 37 -28.39 36.33 47.54
CA MET A 37 -27.09 36.15 48.20
C MET A 37 -26.69 34.67 48.21
N GLY A 38 -27.63 33.73 48.47
CA GLY A 38 -27.39 32.30 48.41
C GLY A 38 -27.01 31.86 47.01
N PHE A 39 -27.67 32.41 45.98
CA PHE A 39 -27.34 32.14 44.56
C PHE A 39 -25.94 32.67 44.22
N VAL A 40 -25.61 33.90 44.63
CA VAL A 40 -24.26 34.51 44.37
C VAL A 40 -23.17 33.72 45.10
N LEU A 41 -23.39 33.35 46.36
CA LEU A 41 -22.44 32.54 47.14
C LEU A 41 -22.25 31.15 46.55
N ASN A 42 -23.32 30.50 46.06
CA ASN A 42 -23.25 29.23 45.36
C ASN A 42 -22.48 29.38 44.04
N TRP A 43 -22.76 30.43 43.26
CA TRP A 43 -22.10 30.68 42.01
C TRP A 43 -20.59 31.01 42.19
N VAL A 44 -20.24 31.84 43.17
CA VAL A 44 -18.84 32.17 43.51
C VAL A 44 -18.14 30.95 44.11
N GLY A 45 -18.80 30.21 44.98
CA GLY A 45 -18.27 28.99 45.60
C GLY A 45 -17.98 27.89 44.56
N LEU A 46 -18.89 27.70 43.61
CA LEU A 46 -18.69 26.79 42.48
C LEU A 46 -17.50 27.22 41.63
N ARG A 47 -17.35 28.52 41.34
CA ARG A 47 -16.25 29.02 40.56
C ARG A 47 -14.87 28.84 41.22
N ILE A 48 -14.82 29.09 42.56
CA ILE A 48 -13.60 28.85 43.34
C ILE A 48 -13.32 27.34 43.47
N ALA A 49 -14.34 26.52 43.66
CA ALA A 49 -14.18 25.06 43.76
C ALA A 49 -13.65 24.45 42.42
N VAL A 50 -14.10 24.99 41.28
CA VAL A 50 -13.62 24.61 39.93
C VAL A 50 -12.14 24.94 39.75
N GLU A 51 -11.68 26.07 40.29
CA GLU A 51 -10.31 26.53 40.14
C GLU A 51 -9.33 25.76 41.05
N TYR A 52 -9.77 25.36 42.24
CA TYR A 52 -8.95 24.63 43.23
C TYR A 52 -9.10 23.10 43.20
N ASN A 53 -10.17 22.57 42.65
CA ASN A 53 -10.39 21.12 42.59
C ASN A 53 -11.19 20.70 41.35
N PRO A 54 -10.53 20.53 40.19
CA PRO A 54 -11.15 20.26 38.91
C PRO A 54 -11.92 18.91 38.86
N ASP A 55 -11.55 17.92 39.69
CA ASP A 55 -12.22 16.64 39.74
C ASP A 55 -13.60 16.72 40.41
N LEU A 56 -13.77 17.63 41.37
CA LEU A 56 -15.04 17.91 42.01
C LEU A 56 -16.00 18.66 41.10
N ALA A 57 -15.45 19.55 40.27
CA ALA A 57 -16.21 20.28 39.25
C ALA A 57 -16.77 19.36 38.14
N ARG A 58 -16.02 18.34 37.75
CA ARG A 58 -16.46 17.32 36.78
C ARG A 58 -17.66 16.50 37.34
N LYS A 59 -17.67 16.22 38.62
CA LYS A 59 -18.76 15.47 39.28
C LYS A 59 -20.02 16.30 39.48
N LEU A 60 -19.90 17.62 39.62
CA LEU A 60 -20.99 18.52 39.96
C LEU A 60 -21.70 19.23 38.82
N GLY A 61 -21.26 19.06 37.58
CA GLY A 61 -22.03 19.62 36.49
C GLY A 61 -21.29 20.15 35.23
N GLY A 62 -20.08 19.72 35.00
CA GLY A 62 -19.50 19.83 33.65
C GLY A 62 -19.07 21.23 33.18
N VAL A 63 -18.68 22.11 34.08
CA VAL A 63 -18.07 23.40 33.73
C VAL A 63 -16.58 23.15 33.48
N THR A 64 -16.16 23.04 32.21
CA THR A 64 -14.77 23.01 31.83
C THR A 64 -14.20 24.43 31.90
N THR A 65 -13.05 24.60 32.55
CA THR A 65 -12.33 25.88 32.53
C THR A 65 -11.75 26.13 31.14
N GLU A 66 -11.61 27.38 30.74
CA GLU A 66 -11.00 27.77 29.44
C GLU A 66 -9.59 27.16 29.26
N LEU A 67 -8.85 27.01 30.36
CA LEU A 67 -7.53 26.37 30.40
C LEU A 67 -7.60 24.86 30.09
N GLU A 68 -8.59 24.16 30.62
CA GLU A 68 -8.84 22.73 30.37
C GLU A 68 -9.30 22.50 28.93
N GLN A 69 -10.13 23.39 28.40
CA GLN A 69 -10.59 23.34 27.02
C GLN A 69 -9.41 23.54 26.04
N LYS A 70 -8.52 24.50 26.29
CA LYS A 70 -7.28 24.68 25.51
C LYS A 70 -6.32 23.51 25.60
N ARG A 71 -6.18 22.88 26.77
CA ARG A 71 -5.38 21.66 26.92
C ARG A 71 -5.99 20.48 26.16
N MET A 72 -7.29 20.28 26.23
CA MET A 72 -7.95 19.25 25.45
C MET A 72 -7.81 19.47 23.97
N GLU A 73 -7.98 20.70 23.49
CA GLU A 73 -7.80 21.06 22.10
C GLU A 73 -6.37 20.79 21.60
N SER A 74 -5.35 21.12 22.38
CA SER A 74 -3.95 20.85 22.01
C SER A 74 -3.67 19.34 21.91
N VAL A 75 -4.16 18.54 22.87
CA VAL A 75 -4.02 17.07 22.83
C VAL A 75 -4.77 16.45 21.63
N TYR A 76 -5.95 16.98 21.30
CA TYR A 76 -6.68 16.50 20.14
C TYR A 76 -6.00 16.89 18.82
N ARG A 77 -5.46 18.09 18.72
CA ARG A 77 -4.70 18.51 17.52
C ARG A 77 -3.47 17.63 17.32
N GLU A 78 -2.69 17.39 18.37
CA GLU A 78 -1.52 16.52 18.31
C GLU A 78 -1.88 15.10 17.85
N ARG A 79 -2.94 14.51 18.39
CA ARG A 79 -3.41 13.18 17.98
C ARG A 79 -3.94 13.15 16.55
N LEU A 80 -4.64 14.21 16.12
CA LEU A 80 -5.09 14.35 14.74
C LEU A 80 -3.91 14.41 13.77
N ASP A 81 -2.86 15.12 14.12
CA ASP A 81 -1.66 15.22 13.29
C ASP A 81 -0.89 13.90 13.24
N GLN A 82 -0.82 13.16 14.35
CA GLN A 82 -0.29 11.79 14.36
C GLN A 82 -1.10 10.86 13.45
N LEU A 83 -2.42 10.91 13.52
CA LEU A 83 -3.30 10.08 12.68
C LEU A 83 -3.17 10.44 11.20
N LYS A 84 -3.09 11.74 10.87
CA LYS A 84 -2.82 12.19 9.49
C LYS A 84 -1.49 11.66 8.98
N THR A 85 -0.44 11.73 9.79
CA THR A 85 0.89 11.23 9.42
C THR A 85 0.85 9.74 9.08
N VAL A 86 0.19 8.93 9.91
CA VAL A 86 0.03 7.49 9.65
C VAL A 86 -0.81 7.23 8.39
N LEU A 87 -1.87 8.02 8.18
CA LEU A 87 -2.70 7.91 6.98
C LEU A 87 -1.92 8.25 5.71
N ASP A 88 -1.13 9.33 5.74
CA ASP A 88 -0.28 9.72 4.62
C ASP A 88 0.78 8.65 4.31
N GLN A 89 1.38 8.06 5.34
CA GLN A 89 2.29 6.93 5.17
C GLN A 89 1.60 5.74 4.50
N ASN A 90 0.40 5.36 4.94
CA ASN A 90 -0.39 4.29 4.35
C ASN A 90 -0.72 4.57 2.88
N ILE A 91 -1.08 5.79 2.53
CA ILE A 91 -1.33 6.21 1.14
C ILE A 91 -0.07 6.04 0.29
N GLN A 92 1.10 6.38 0.80
CA GLN A 92 2.36 6.20 0.08
C GLN A 92 2.69 4.72 -0.11
N GLU A 93 2.49 3.88 0.90
CA GLU A 93 2.70 2.43 0.78
C GLU A 93 1.73 1.79 -0.24
N VAL A 94 0.46 2.19 -0.25
CA VAL A 94 -0.51 1.74 -1.27
C VAL A 94 -0.05 2.13 -2.67
N LYS A 95 0.46 3.35 -2.88
CA LYS A 95 1.01 3.77 -4.18
C LYS A 95 2.22 2.94 -4.60
N LYS A 96 3.12 2.61 -3.66
CA LYS A 96 4.25 1.71 -3.95
C LYS A 96 3.78 0.33 -4.39
N LEU A 97 2.81 -0.24 -3.66
CA LEU A 97 2.20 -1.54 -4.02
C LEU A 97 1.53 -1.50 -5.40
N GLU A 98 0.91 -0.41 -5.78
CA GLU A 98 0.31 -0.24 -7.11
C GLU A 98 1.39 -0.22 -8.21
N VAL A 99 2.50 0.45 -8.00
CA VAL A 99 3.65 0.44 -8.91
C VAL A 99 4.22 -0.98 -9.03
N MET A 100 4.41 -1.68 -7.91
CA MET A 100 4.90 -3.06 -7.89
C MET A 100 3.93 -4.01 -8.61
N LYS A 101 2.63 -3.87 -8.37
CA LYS A 101 1.60 -4.63 -9.10
C LYS A 101 1.71 -4.43 -10.60
N ASN A 102 1.85 -3.20 -11.07
CA ASN A 102 1.96 -2.88 -12.48
C ASN A 102 3.24 -3.47 -13.09
N ARG A 103 4.36 -3.42 -12.36
CA ARG A 103 5.62 -4.06 -12.76
C ARG A 103 5.48 -5.58 -12.84
N PHE A 104 4.86 -6.21 -11.82
CA PHE A 104 4.56 -7.64 -11.83
C PHE A 104 3.69 -8.03 -13.03
N MET A 105 2.61 -7.28 -13.29
CA MET A 105 1.74 -7.52 -14.43
C MET A 105 2.50 -7.40 -15.77
N THR A 106 3.49 -6.52 -15.85
CA THR A 106 4.33 -6.37 -17.05
C THR A 106 5.25 -7.58 -17.24
N LEU A 107 5.82 -8.12 -16.17
CA LEU A 107 6.74 -9.25 -16.21
C LEU A 107 6.02 -10.60 -16.35
N ALA A 108 4.93 -10.78 -15.60
CA ALA A 108 4.25 -12.06 -15.48
C ALA A 108 3.10 -12.27 -16.47
N THR A 109 2.68 -11.21 -17.20
CA THR A 109 1.54 -11.32 -18.13
C THR A 109 2.05 -11.63 -19.54
N PRO A 110 1.77 -12.81 -20.10
CA PRO A 110 2.04 -13.10 -21.50
C PRO A 110 1.43 -12.05 -22.43
N ALA A 111 2.06 -11.78 -23.58
CA ALA A 111 1.60 -10.76 -24.54
C ALA A 111 0.14 -10.94 -24.97
N VAL A 112 -0.39 -12.17 -24.90
CA VAL A 112 -1.78 -12.52 -25.19
C VAL A 112 -2.77 -11.86 -24.23
N LEU A 113 -2.41 -11.72 -22.95
CA LEU A 113 -3.31 -11.13 -21.94
C LEU A 113 -3.24 -9.59 -21.92
N LYS A 114 -2.20 -8.99 -22.51
CA LYS A 114 -2.12 -7.51 -22.64
C LYS A 114 -3.18 -6.94 -23.57
N ASN A 115 -3.69 -7.75 -24.51
CA ASN A 115 -4.71 -7.38 -25.51
C ASN A 115 -6.08 -7.97 -25.16
N ALA A 116 -6.27 -8.54 -23.99
CA ALA A 116 -7.59 -8.99 -23.56
C ALA A 116 -8.53 -7.76 -23.46
N PRO A 117 -9.74 -7.83 -24.02
CA PRO A 117 -10.70 -6.74 -23.90
C PRO A 117 -10.92 -6.44 -22.43
N ASN A 118 -11.04 -5.14 -22.11
CA ASN A 118 -11.23 -4.60 -20.77
C ASN A 118 -12.19 -5.48 -19.95
N LEU A 119 -11.66 -6.14 -18.93
CA LEU A 119 -12.38 -7.03 -18.00
C LEU A 119 -13.40 -6.25 -17.11
N LYS A 120 -14.07 -5.22 -17.65
CA LYS A 120 -15.12 -4.49 -16.91
C LYS A 120 -16.40 -5.30 -16.73
N ASP A 121 -16.62 -6.36 -17.52
CA ASP A 121 -17.87 -7.10 -17.58
C ASP A 121 -17.75 -8.59 -17.22
N GLU A 122 -16.63 -9.05 -16.62
CA GLU A 122 -16.57 -10.41 -16.11
C GLU A 122 -17.30 -10.55 -14.76
N PRO A 123 -18.03 -11.66 -14.54
CA PRO A 123 -18.72 -11.94 -13.30
C PRO A 123 -17.72 -12.00 -12.14
N ARG A 124 -17.75 -10.98 -11.29
CA ARG A 124 -16.92 -10.87 -10.08
C ARG A 124 -17.62 -11.62 -8.97
N GLY A 125 -17.19 -12.81 -8.67
CA GLY A 125 -17.66 -13.62 -7.53
C GLY A 125 -16.52 -13.81 -6.54
N GLY A 126 -16.68 -13.28 -5.35
CA GLY A 126 -15.89 -13.55 -4.16
C GLY A 126 -16.81 -13.54 -2.93
N PRO A 127 -16.38 -14.09 -1.78
CA PRO A 127 -17.19 -14.00 -0.58
C PRO A 127 -17.47 -12.53 -0.28
N PHE A 128 -18.74 -12.19 -0.10
CA PHE A 128 -19.16 -10.86 0.31
C PHE A 128 -18.61 -10.56 1.70
N ILE A 129 -17.50 -9.82 1.77
CA ILE A 129 -17.03 -9.21 3.00
C ILE A 129 -17.77 -7.88 3.09
N SER A 130 -18.83 -7.87 3.90
CA SER A 130 -19.54 -6.65 4.25
C SER A 130 -18.51 -5.62 4.74
N ALA A 131 -18.42 -4.48 4.06
CA ALA A 131 -17.75 -3.32 4.65
C ALA A 131 -18.55 -2.95 5.89
N GLN A 132 -18.14 -3.45 7.04
CA GLN A 132 -18.70 -3.01 8.30
C GLN A 132 -18.36 -1.53 8.41
N LEU A 133 -19.37 -0.69 8.26
CA LEU A 133 -19.28 0.71 8.62
C LEU A 133 -18.66 0.78 10.01
N PRO A 134 -17.54 1.52 10.15
CA PRO A 134 -16.89 1.64 11.45
C PRO A 134 -17.93 1.94 12.53
N SER A 135 -17.79 1.32 13.67
CA SER A 135 -18.78 1.36 14.77
C SER A 135 -19.13 2.79 15.24
N TYR A 136 -18.29 3.78 14.94
CA TYR A 136 -18.51 5.19 15.22
C TYR A 136 -19.63 5.84 14.37
N LEU A 137 -20.03 5.21 13.25
CA LEU A 137 -21.19 5.65 12.47
C LEU A 137 -22.52 5.03 12.95
N LYS A 138 -22.48 4.06 13.88
CA LYS A 138 -23.65 3.61 14.59
C LYS A 138 -23.92 4.64 15.69
N VAL A 139 -24.78 5.61 15.40
CA VAL A 139 -25.30 6.58 16.37
C VAL A 139 -26.11 5.81 17.41
N GLY A 140 -25.43 5.30 18.42
CA GLY A 140 -26.00 4.71 19.61
C GLY A 140 -25.64 5.57 20.81
N PHE A 141 -26.63 5.86 21.64
CA PHE A 141 -26.64 6.81 22.77
C PHE A 141 -25.65 6.53 23.90
N PHE A 142 -24.68 5.64 23.75
CA PHE A 142 -23.60 5.41 24.72
C PHE A 142 -22.29 5.95 24.14
N ARG A 143 -21.99 7.23 24.44
CA ARG A 143 -20.71 7.85 24.16
C ARG A 143 -19.61 7.09 24.91
N GLN A 144 -18.88 6.25 24.21
CA GLN A 144 -17.54 5.89 24.67
C GLN A 144 -16.71 7.18 24.77
N PRO A 145 -15.81 7.31 25.77
CA PRO A 145 -14.95 8.49 25.81
C PRO A 145 -14.23 8.63 24.47
N LEU A 146 -14.33 9.78 23.86
CA LEU A 146 -13.71 10.11 22.54
C LEU A 146 -12.23 9.68 22.47
N GLN A 147 -11.56 9.69 23.62
CA GLN A 147 -10.20 9.22 23.81
C GLN A 147 -10.02 7.73 23.45
N LYS A 148 -10.99 6.88 23.79
CA LYS A 148 -10.95 5.44 23.50
C LYS A 148 -11.20 5.16 22.01
N GLU A 149 -12.09 5.91 21.40
CA GLU A 149 -12.34 5.82 19.94
C GLU A 149 -11.11 6.25 19.12
N PHE A 150 -10.45 7.33 19.54
CA PHE A 150 -9.19 7.79 18.93
C PHE A 150 -8.07 6.76 19.07
N GLN A 151 -7.94 6.14 20.23
CA GLN A 151 -6.94 5.12 20.49
C GLN A 151 -7.20 3.89 19.62
N GLN A 152 -8.43 3.43 19.52
CA GLN A 152 -8.80 2.33 18.64
C GLN A 152 -8.55 2.64 17.16
N ALA A 153 -8.90 3.85 16.70
CA ALA A 153 -8.65 4.26 15.33
C ALA A 153 -7.15 4.34 15.00
N SER A 154 -6.33 4.83 15.95
CA SER A 154 -4.87 4.90 15.77
C SER A 154 -4.21 3.51 15.77
N GLU A 155 -4.65 2.59 16.62
CA GLU A 155 -4.19 1.20 16.62
C GLU A 155 -4.56 0.47 15.32
N GLN A 156 -5.79 0.66 14.83
CA GLN A 156 -6.21 0.11 13.54
C GLN A 156 -5.40 0.67 12.37
N ALA A 157 -5.19 1.98 12.33
CA ALA A 157 -4.36 2.62 11.31
C ALA A 157 -2.93 2.09 11.32
N ARG A 158 -2.36 1.86 12.50
CA ARG A 158 -1.02 1.29 12.67
C ARG A 158 -0.94 -0.16 12.20
N SER A 159 -1.92 -1.00 12.57
CA SER A 159 -1.96 -2.40 12.12
C SER A 159 -2.08 -2.53 10.60
N VAL A 160 -2.84 -1.63 9.96
CA VAL A 160 -2.91 -1.54 8.49
C VAL A 160 -1.56 -1.15 7.91
N SER A 161 -0.85 -0.17 8.50
CA SER A 161 0.48 0.25 8.07
C SER A 161 1.49 -0.90 8.13
N GLU A 162 1.54 -1.64 9.23
CA GLU A 162 2.41 -2.80 9.41
C GLU A 162 2.10 -3.91 8.39
N SER A 163 0.83 -4.16 8.13
CA SER A 163 0.39 -5.13 7.12
C SER A 163 0.83 -4.72 5.71
N LEU A 164 0.62 -3.45 5.34
CA LEU A 164 1.02 -2.92 4.04
C LEU A 164 2.54 -3.01 3.83
N ALA A 165 3.33 -2.66 4.85
CA ALA A 165 4.79 -2.77 4.80
C ALA A 165 5.24 -4.22 4.58
N SER A 166 4.66 -5.18 5.33
CA SER A 166 4.98 -6.60 5.18
C SER A 166 4.60 -7.17 3.81
N TYR A 167 3.48 -6.72 3.25
CA TYR A 167 3.11 -7.07 1.88
C TYR A 167 4.07 -6.46 0.86
N GLY A 168 4.49 -5.21 1.06
CA GLY A 168 5.48 -4.54 0.22
C GLY A 168 6.79 -5.31 0.13
N GLU A 169 7.35 -5.73 1.26
CA GLU A 169 8.57 -6.53 1.32
C GLU A 169 8.43 -7.88 0.59
N LYS A 170 7.32 -8.59 0.82
CA LYS A 170 7.04 -9.86 0.13
C LYS A 170 6.92 -9.68 -1.39
N TRP A 171 6.24 -8.65 -1.83
CA TRP A 171 6.10 -8.35 -3.25
C TRP A 171 7.42 -7.95 -3.88
N GLN A 172 8.23 -7.15 -3.19
CA GLN A 172 9.56 -6.78 -3.68
C GLN A 172 10.45 -8.03 -3.87
N SER A 173 10.50 -8.92 -2.88
CA SER A 173 11.28 -10.15 -2.99
C SER A 173 10.82 -11.06 -4.14
N HIS A 174 9.51 -11.13 -4.40
CA HIS A 174 8.99 -11.87 -5.57
C HIS A 174 9.36 -11.21 -6.90
N LEU A 175 9.34 -9.88 -6.97
CA LEU A 175 9.77 -9.16 -8.18
C LEU A 175 11.25 -9.37 -8.45
N ASP A 176 12.10 -9.24 -7.43
CA ASP A 176 13.54 -9.46 -7.54
C ASP A 176 13.84 -10.89 -8.01
N TRP A 177 13.09 -11.87 -7.48
CA TRP A 177 13.17 -13.25 -7.94
C TRP A 177 12.77 -13.41 -9.41
N LEU A 178 11.63 -12.84 -9.84
CA LEU A 178 11.20 -12.89 -11.24
C LEU A 178 12.20 -12.22 -12.19
N GLU A 179 12.77 -11.08 -11.80
CA GLU A 179 13.77 -10.36 -12.60
C GLU A 179 15.09 -11.12 -12.75
N ALA A 180 15.39 -12.01 -11.80
CA ALA A 180 16.56 -12.88 -11.85
C ALA A 180 16.36 -14.09 -12.78
N LEU A 181 15.14 -14.37 -13.25
CA LEU A 181 14.83 -15.49 -14.13
C LEU A 181 15.01 -15.11 -15.63
N PRO A 182 15.29 -16.10 -16.51
CA PRO A 182 15.43 -15.89 -17.96
C PRO A 182 14.07 -15.84 -18.66
N ILE A 183 13.26 -14.82 -18.37
CA ILE A 183 11.90 -14.67 -18.88
C ILE A 183 11.76 -13.66 -20.02
N ALA A 184 12.82 -12.96 -20.40
CA ALA A 184 12.80 -12.00 -21.48
C ALA A 184 13.01 -12.68 -22.84
N MET A 185 12.48 -12.05 -23.90
CA MET A 185 12.69 -12.51 -25.28
C MET A 185 14.16 -12.47 -25.65
N PRO A 186 14.72 -13.57 -26.20
CA PRO A 186 16.12 -13.62 -26.65
C PRO A 186 16.37 -12.87 -27.97
N ILE A 187 15.31 -12.37 -28.62
CA ILE A 187 15.35 -11.61 -29.88
C ILE A 187 14.19 -10.59 -29.88
N GLN A 188 14.43 -9.35 -30.33
CA GLN A 188 13.42 -8.28 -30.28
C GLN A 188 13.03 -7.70 -31.62
N SER A 189 13.81 -7.96 -32.67
CA SER A 189 13.49 -7.52 -34.02
C SER A 189 12.61 -8.51 -34.76
N ASP A 190 12.22 -8.18 -35.99
CA ASP A 190 11.38 -9.00 -36.84
C ASP A 190 11.90 -10.43 -36.94
N PHE A 191 11.17 -11.35 -36.35
CA PHE A 191 11.43 -12.77 -36.37
C PHE A 191 10.16 -13.55 -36.70
N ARG A 192 10.33 -14.74 -37.24
CA ARG A 192 9.23 -15.70 -37.38
C ARG A 192 9.52 -16.94 -36.55
N PHE A 193 8.56 -17.34 -35.75
CA PHE A 193 8.61 -18.60 -35.04
C PHE A 193 8.49 -19.76 -36.08
N THR A 194 9.48 -20.66 -36.15
CA THR A 194 9.54 -21.71 -37.16
C THR A 194 9.46 -23.12 -36.61
N SER A 195 9.91 -23.36 -35.37
CA SER A 195 9.83 -24.69 -34.77
C SER A 195 9.69 -24.61 -33.27
N GLY A 196 8.78 -25.45 -32.73
CA GLY A 196 8.49 -25.59 -31.31
C GLY A 196 9.32 -26.68 -30.64
N PHE A 197 9.24 -26.70 -29.31
CA PHE A 197 9.78 -27.74 -28.45
C PHE A 197 8.98 -29.03 -28.59
N GLY A 198 9.67 -30.18 -28.64
CA GLY A 198 9.03 -31.48 -28.64
C GLY A 198 9.52 -32.44 -29.74
N VAL A 199 8.87 -33.59 -29.84
CA VAL A 199 9.23 -34.60 -30.83
C VAL A 199 8.78 -34.17 -32.22
N ARG A 200 9.73 -34.17 -33.18
CA ARG A 200 9.49 -33.85 -34.59
C ARG A 200 10.39 -34.68 -35.50
N ASN A 201 10.11 -34.70 -36.78
CA ASN A 201 11.05 -35.26 -37.73
C ASN A 201 12.28 -34.37 -37.84
N ASP A 202 13.45 -34.99 -37.75
CA ASP A 202 14.72 -34.33 -37.98
C ASP A 202 14.82 -33.85 -39.43
N PRO A 203 15.11 -32.59 -39.70
CA PRO A 203 15.06 -32.05 -41.05
C PRO A 203 16.14 -32.59 -42.00
N PHE A 204 17.17 -33.25 -41.46
CA PHE A 204 18.28 -33.81 -42.30
C PHE A 204 18.14 -35.31 -42.53
N THR A 205 17.65 -36.07 -41.52
CA THR A 205 17.58 -37.52 -41.58
C THR A 205 16.16 -38.06 -41.77
N GLY A 206 15.14 -37.23 -41.50
CA GLY A 206 13.75 -37.65 -41.50
C GLY A 206 13.35 -38.49 -40.28
N ALA A 207 14.30 -38.91 -39.43
CA ALA A 207 14.03 -39.69 -38.25
C ALA A 207 13.34 -38.87 -37.14
N LEU A 208 12.57 -39.53 -36.26
CA LEU A 208 12.01 -38.88 -35.10
C LEU A 208 13.13 -38.42 -34.15
N ALA A 209 13.14 -37.14 -33.76
CA ALA A 209 14.08 -36.57 -32.86
C ALA A 209 13.41 -35.59 -31.91
N MET A 210 13.98 -35.44 -30.72
CA MET A 210 13.54 -34.46 -29.74
C MET A 210 14.20 -33.09 -30.06
N HIS A 211 13.37 -32.07 -30.19
CA HIS A 211 13.80 -30.67 -30.29
C HIS A 211 13.68 -30.02 -28.90
N GLU A 212 14.82 -29.72 -28.27
CA GLU A 212 14.89 -29.25 -26.89
C GLU A 212 14.77 -27.72 -26.77
N GLY A 213 14.42 -27.01 -27.85
CA GLY A 213 14.38 -25.55 -27.89
C GLY A 213 13.25 -24.98 -28.74
N LEU A 214 13.38 -23.71 -29.01
CA LEU A 214 12.57 -22.96 -29.97
C LEU A 214 13.46 -22.36 -31.05
N ASP A 215 12.97 -22.39 -32.29
CA ASP A 215 13.67 -21.78 -33.45
C ASP A 215 12.97 -20.49 -33.85
N PHE A 216 13.74 -19.41 -33.87
CA PHE A 216 13.33 -18.06 -34.28
C PHE A 216 14.07 -17.71 -35.60
N ALA A 217 13.41 -17.85 -36.73
CA ALA A 217 13.98 -17.45 -38.03
C ALA A 217 14.06 -15.92 -38.07
N ALA A 218 15.26 -15.42 -38.38
CA ALA A 218 15.57 -14.01 -38.52
C ALA A 218 16.80 -13.84 -39.46
N GLU A 219 17.02 -12.66 -39.95
CA GLU A 219 18.17 -12.36 -40.82
C GLU A 219 19.49 -12.55 -40.07
N VAL A 220 20.53 -12.97 -40.82
CA VAL A 220 21.91 -13.05 -40.28
C VAL A 220 22.34 -11.68 -39.80
N GLY A 221 22.85 -11.61 -38.57
CA GLY A 221 23.26 -10.35 -37.94
C GLY A 221 22.20 -9.71 -37.04
N THR A 222 20.96 -10.23 -37.00
CA THR A 222 19.96 -9.83 -36.03
C THR A 222 20.49 -10.03 -34.61
N LYS A 223 20.28 -9.05 -33.73
CA LYS A 223 20.84 -9.07 -32.37
C LYS A 223 20.16 -10.12 -31.49
N VAL A 224 20.99 -10.95 -30.86
CA VAL A 224 20.57 -11.93 -29.84
C VAL A 224 20.87 -11.35 -28.48
N LEU A 225 19.88 -11.42 -27.61
CA LEU A 225 19.85 -10.79 -26.29
C LEU A 225 19.84 -11.85 -25.19
N ALA A 226 20.47 -11.54 -24.05
CA ALA A 226 20.33 -12.36 -22.85
C ALA A 226 18.89 -12.31 -22.34
N ALA A 227 18.26 -13.48 -22.15
CA ALA A 227 16.88 -13.59 -21.68
C ALA A 227 16.71 -13.27 -20.19
N GLY A 228 17.79 -13.13 -19.45
CA GLY A 228 17.84 -12.77 -18.03
C GLY A 228 19.25 -12.43 -17.59
N PRO A 229 19.42 -11.90 -16.36
CA PRO A 229 20.73 -11.62 -15.80
C PRO A 229 21.43 -12.95 -15.48
N GLY A 230 22.73 -13.00 -15.62
CA GLY A 230 23.49 -14.22 -15.34
C GLY A 230 24.96 -14.12 -15.68
N MET A 231 25.63 -15.27 -15.59
CA MET A 231 27.04 -15.42 -15.95
C MET A 231 27.16 -16.34 -17.16
N VAL A 232 27.90 -15.91 -18.15
CA VAL A 232 28.24 -16.73 -19.33
C VAL A 232 29.15 -17.87 -18.87
N ILE A 233 28.65 -19.11 -18.99
CA ILE A 233 29.39 -20.33 -18.60
C ILE A 233 30.03 -21.02 -19.79
N ARG A 234 29.62 -20.70 -21.00
CA ARG A 234 30.21 -21.20 -22.23
C ARG A 234 30.05 -20.20 -23.38
N SER A 235 31.11 -19.94 -24.11
CA SER A 235 31.11 -19.16 -25.33
C SER A 235 32.10 -19.80 -26.33
N ALA A 236 31.63 -20.81 -27.08
CA ALA A 236 32.48 -21.70 -27.83
C ALA A 236 31.86 -22.11 -29.19
N TRP A 237 32.63 -22.83 -30.00
CA TRP A 237 32.12 -23.58 -31.13
C TRP A 237 31.72 -24.99 -30.74
N ASP A 238 30.61 -25.45 -31.27
CA ASP A 238 30.09 -26.80 -31.09
C ASP A 238 29.70 -27.40 -32.45
N PRO A 239 30.05 -28.67 -32.76
CA PRO A 239 29.77 -29.26 -34.07
C PRO A 239 28.27 -29.32 -34.43
N GLY A 240 27.40 -29.53 -33.45
CA GLY A 240 25.95 -29.56 -33.65
C GLY A 240 25.32 -28.17 -33.64
N TYR A 241 25.66 -27.37 -32.65
CA TYR A 241 25.05 -26.07 -32.36
C TYR A 241 25.75 -24.87 -33.06
N GLY A 242 26.94 -25.07 -33.68
CA GLY A 242 27.73 -23.98 -34.25
C GLY A 242 28.31 -23.08 -33.17
N ASN A 243 28.30 -21.78 -33.35
CA ASN A 243 28.64 -20.82 -32.29
C ASN A 243 27.54 -20.80 -31.27
N ILE A 244 27.92 -21.12 -30.01
CA ILE A 244 26.98 -21.15 -28.87
C ILE A 244 27.40 -20.24 -27.73
N ILE A 245 26.40 -19.76 -27.01
CA ILE A 245 26.56 -19.08 -25.72
C ILE A 245 25.61 -19.79 -24.75
N GLU A 246 26.13 -20.11 -23.55
CA GLU A 246 25.32 -20.60 -22.44
C GLU A 246 25.46 -19.65 -21.27
N ILE A 247 24.32 -19.27 -20.66
CA ILE A 247 24.26 -18.36 -19.53
C ILE A 247 23.62 -19.09 -18.36
N ARG A 248 24.28 -19.06 -17.20
CA ARG A 248 23.74 -19.53 -15.93
C ARG A 248 23.06 -18.36 -15.23
N HIS A 249 21.80 -18.54 -14.88
CA HIS A 249 20.93 -17.59 -14.17
C HIS A 249 20.72 -18.04 -12.72
N ALA A 250 19.91 -17.30 -12.00
CA ALA A 250 19.41 -17.69 -10.67
C ALA A 250 18.69 -19.05 -10.71
N GLU A 251 18.51 -19.67 -9.56
CA GLU A 251 17.77 -20.95 -9.38
C GLU A 251 18.27 -22.10 -10.29
N ASN A 252 19.56 -22.07 -10.68
CA ASN A 252 20.16 -23.06 -11.59
C ASN A 252 19.48 -23.17 -12.98
N PHE A 253 18.86 -22.10 -13.46
CA PHE A 253 18.46 -22.02 -14.84
C PHE A 253 19.69 -21.80 -15.73
N ILE A 254 19.69 -22.45 -16.88
CA ILE A 254 20.69 -22.25 -17.94
C ILE A 254 19.95 -21.98 -19.24
N THR A 255 20.35 -20.94 -19.95
CA THR A 255 19.88 -20.69 -21.32
C THR A 255 20.98 -20.95 -22.31
N ARG A 256 20.65 -21.50 -23.48
CA ARG A 256 21.54 -21.74 -24.61
C ARG A 256 21.05 -21.01 -25.83
N TYR A 257 21.99 -20.33 -26.50
CA TYR A 257 21.78 -19.58 -27.73
C TYR A 257 22.70 -20.18 -28.78
N ALA A 258 22.15 -20.75 -29.87
CA ALA A 258 22.91 -21.49 -30.83
C ALA A 258 22.75 -20.95 -32.27
N HIS A 259 23.55 -21.53 -33.19
CA HIS A 259 23.66 -21.20 -34.62
C HIS A 259 24.09 -19.74 -34.87
N LEU A 260 24.76 -19.12 -33.89
CA LEU A 260 25.17 -17.71 -33.94
C LEU A 260 26.18 -17.45 -35.05
N ASN A 261 26.08 -16.30 -35.70
CA ASN A 261 27.11 -15.77 -36.62
C ASN A 261 28.32 -15.27 -35.83
N LYS A 262 28.07 -14.46 -34.81
CA LYS A 262 29.10 -13.90 -33.93
C LYS A 262 28.69 -14.02 -32.45
N ARG A 263 29.70 -14.21 -31.63
CA ARG A 263 29.57 -14.16 -30.16
C ARG A 263 30.21 -12.85 -29.68
N HIS A 264 29.48 -12.06 -28.89
CA HIS A 264 29.96 -10.76 -28.39
C HIS A 264 30.42 -10.80 -26.95
N VAL A 265 30.23 -11.94 -26.25
CA VAL A 265 30.61 -12.13 -24.86
C VAL A 265 31.51 -13.35 -24.71
N ALA A 266 32.46 -13.28 -23.77
CA ALA A 266 33.34 -14.37 -23.40
C ALA A 266 32.81 -15.12 -22.17
N GLU A 267 33.36 -16.30 -21.89
CA GLU A 267 33.13 -17.03 -20.64
C GLU A 267 33.47 -16.16 -19.43
N ASN A 268 32.73 -16.36 -18.34
CA ASN A 268 32.81 -15.62 -17.09
C ASN A 268 32.39 -14.14 -17.18
N THR A 269 31.80 -13.71 -18.31
CA THR A 269 31.20 -12.37 -18.43
C THR A 269 29.86 -12.34 -17.71
N LEU A 270 29.64 -11.34 -16.84
CA LEU A 270 28.32 -11.05 -16.28
C LEU A 270 27.50 -10.28 -17.28
N VAL A 271 26.26 -10.69 -17.46
CA VAL A 271 25.29 -10.05 -18.35
C VAL A 271 24.01 -9.70 -17.60
N SER A 272 23.37 -8.62 -18.00
CA SER A 272 22.04 -8.24 -17.56
C SER A 272 21.00 -8.62 -18.62
N THR A 273 19.73 -8.61 -18.23
CA THR A 273 18.62 -8.81 -19.15
C THR A 273 18.75 -7.85 -20.35
N SER A 274 18.50 -8.36 -21.56
CA SER A 274 18.60 -7.62 -22.83
C SER A 274 20.01 -7.15 -23.22
N THR A 275 21.05 -7.62 -22.56
CA THR A 275 22.43 -7.44 -23.04
C THR A 275 22.60 -8.13 -24.39
N VAL A 276 23.16 -7.44 -25.38
CA VAL A 276 23.49 -8.03 -26.69
C VAL A 276 24.64 -9.02 -26.51
N ILE A 277 24.37 -10.30 -26.72
CA ILE A 277 25.35 -11.38 -26.51
C ILE A 277 25.91 -11.97 -27.80
N GLY A 278 25.18 -11.84 -28.92
CA GLY A 278 25.60 -12.35 -30.24
C GLY A 278 24.72 -11.87 -31.36
N ASP A 279 24.96 -12.40 -32.53
CA ASP A 279 24.20 -12.15 -33.75
C ASP A 279 23.64 -13.48 -34.29
N VAL A 280 22.39 -13.47 -34.77
CA VAL A 280 21.77 -14.60 -35.46
C VAL A 280 22.64 -15.01 -36.64
N GLY A 281 22.77 -16.32 -36.86
CA GLY A 281 23.55 -16.88 -37.93
C GLY A 281 22.92 -18.14 -38.56
N ASN A 282 23.78 -18.94 -39.16
CA ASN A 282 23.44 -20.23 -39.77
C ASN A 282 24.64 -21.18 -39.63
N THR A 283 25.24 -21.21 -38.43
CA THR A 283 26.43 -22.01 -38.15
C THR A 283 26.08 -23.36 -37.51
N GLY A 284 26.96 -24.35 -37.66
CA GLY A 284 26.71 -25.72 -37.19
C GLY A 284 25.70 -26.45 -38.05
N ARG A 285 24.88 -27.31 -37.40
CA ARG A 285 23.84 -28.12 -38.06
C ARG A 285 22.54 -27.32 -38.17
N SER A 286 22.42 -26.45 -39.15
CA SER A 286 21.30 -25.55 -39.36
C SER A 286 20.81 -25.60 -40.82
N THR A 287 19.50 -25.52 -41.04
CA THR A 287 18.87 -25.52 -42.40
C THR A 287 18.72 -24.12 -43.00
N GLY A 288 18.91 -23.08 -42.23
CA GLY A 288 18.78 -21.68 -42.64
C GLY A 288 18.97 -20.72 -41.47
N PRO A 289 19.05 -19.41 -41.72
CA PRO A 289 19.32 -18.42 -40.69
C PRO A 289 18.22 -18.41 -39.60
N HIS A 290 18.61 -18.72 -38.36
CA HIS A 290 17.73 -18.69 -37.20
C HIS A 290 18.53 -18.64 -35.89
N LEU A 291 17.87 -18.24 -34.81
CA LEU A 291 18.30 -18.45 -33.43
C LEU A 291 17.63 -19.73 -32.93
N HIS A 292 18.42 -20.72 -32.52
CA HIS A 292 17.93 -21.84 -31.69
C HIS A 292 18.15 -21.49 -30.23
N TYR A 293 17.07 -21.55 -29.42
CA TYR A 293 17.05 -21.13 -28.02
C TYR A 293 16.51 -22.22 -27.11
N GLU A 294 17.28 -22.59 -26.08
CA GLU A 294 16.89 -23.60 -25.09
C GLU A 294 16.92 -23.02 -23.68
N ILE A 295 16.08 -23.57 -22.82
CA ILE A 295 16.07 -23.32 -21.38
C ILE A 295 16.21 -24.66 -20.64
N PHE A 296 17.15 -24.74 -19.71
CA PHE A 296 17.32 -25.86 -18.81
C PHE A 296 17.07 -25.43 -17.38
N HIS A 297 16.45 -26.31 -16.60
CA HIS A 297 16.35 -26.16 -15.15
C HIS A 297 16.75 -27.49 -14.52
N GLN A 298 17.76 -27.44 -13.63
CA GLN A 298 18.32 -28.64 -12.97
C GLN A 298 18.71 -29.73 -13.96
N GLY A 299 19.30 -29.35 -15.09
CA GLY A 299 19.78 -30.27 -16.13
C GLY A 299 18.69 -30.87 -17.04
N ARG A 300 17.43 -30.44 -16.91
CA ARG A 300 16.33 -30.86 -17.78
C ARG A 300 15.91 -29.75 -18.70
N ALA A 301 15.75 -30.03 -19.99
CA ALA A 301 15.21 -29.07 -20.95
C ALA A 301 13.73 -28.75 -20.62
N LEU A 302 13.41 -27.49 -20.60
CA LEU A 302 12.06 -26.96 -20.44
C LEU A 302 11.55 -26.40 -21.75
N ASN A 303 10.26 -26.52 -22.00
CA ASN A 303 9.65 -25.85 -23.15
C ASN A 303 9.68 -24.32 -22.95
N PRO A 304 10.48 -23.56 -23.73
CA PRO A 304 10.62 -22.12 -23.54
C PRO A 304 9.30 -21.35 -23.77
N MET A 305 8.31 -21.92 -24.49
CA MET A 305 6.98 -21.33 -24.66
C MET A 305 6.23 -21.10 -23.36
N HIS A 306 6.55 -21.87 -22.30
CA HIS A 306 5.90 -21.71 -20.99
C HIS A 306 6.52 -20.58 -20.18
N VAL A 307 7.68 -20.08 -20.57
CA VAL A 307 8.49 -19.10 -19.82
C VAL A 307 8.54 -17.77 -20.56
N LEU A 308 8.72 -17.80 -21.89
CA LEU A 308 8.84 -16.60 -22.70
C LEU A 308 7.46 -15.94 -22.95
N PRO A 309 7.41 -14.59 -23.08
CA PRO A 309 6.20 -13.86 -23.43
C PRO A 309 5.84 -14.01 -24.93
N VAL A 310 5.87 -15.24 -25.46
CA VAL A 310 5.55 -15.53 -26.86
C VAL A 310 4.10 -15.88 -27.02
N LYS A 311 3.47 -15.35 -28.06
CA LYS A 311 2.17 -15.83 -28.49
C LYS A 311 2.37 -17.18 -29.20
N ALA A 312 1.66 -18.23 -28.77
CA ALA A 312 1.62 -19.48 -29.51
C ALA A 312 1.14 -19.22 -30.95
N PRO A 313 1.71 -19.91 -31.94
CA PRO A 313 1.33 -19.76 -33.36
C PRO A 313 -0.13 -20.12 -33.61
#